data_5a6aed85c5df254eb808aff4a67fdf80
#
_entry.id   5a6aed85c5df254eb808aff4a67fdf80
#
_cell.length_a   1.000
_cell.length_b   1.000
_cell.length_c   1.000
_cell.angle_alpha   90.00
_cell.angle_beta   90.00
_cell.angle_gamma   90.00
#
_symmetry.space_group_name_H-M   'P 1'
#
loop_
_entity.id
_entity.type
_entity.pdbx_description
1 polymer ?
#
loop_
_entity_poly.entity_id
_entity_poly.type
_entity_poly.pdbx_seq_one_letter_code
_entity_poly.pdbx_strand_id
1 'polypeptide(L)'
;MAAPTVQATPLTPVISRYWDDPESWTLETYRRHDGYKAMQKALAMAPDAVIGQVKDSGLRGRGGAGFSTGTKWSFIPQGDTGPAAKPHYLVVNADESEPGTCKDIPLMLATPHVLVEGVIIAAYAIRASHAFIYVRGEVLPVLRRLQNAVAEAYAAGYLGRDINGSGFDLELVVHAGAGAYICGEETALLDSLEGRRGQPRLRPPFPAVAGLYGCPTVINNVETIASVPSIMLNGVDWFRSMGSEKSPGFTLYSLSGHVARPGQYEAPLGITLRELLAYAGGVRAGHRLKFWTPGGSSTPLLTEEHLDVPLDYEGVGAVGSMLGTKALEIFDETTCVVRAVRRWTEFYKHESCGKCTPCREGTFWLDQIYKRLETGKGTLEDIDKLSDISDTILGKSFCALGDGAASPVMSSIQHFRDEYVAHVEGGGCPFDPQESMLDGGSA
;
A
#
# COMPACT_ATOMS: atom_id res chain seq x y z
N MET A 1 -27.83 -21.42 -21.47
CA MET A 1 -26.77 -20.79 -22.26
C MET A 1 -25.51 -20.86 -21.42
N ALA A 2 -24.41 -21.46 -21.94
CA ALA A 2 -23.13 -21.44 -21.25
C ALA A 2 -22.68 -19.98 -21.14
N ALA A 3 -22.27 -19.56 -19.94
CA ALA A 3 -21.69 -18.24 -19.73
C ALA A 3 -20.49 -18.08 -20.67
N PRO A 4 -20.28 -16.91 -21.28
CA PRO A 4 -19.11 -16.70 -22.10
C PRO A 4 -17.87 -16.96 -21.23
N THR A 5 -16.99 -17.84 -21.72
CA THR A 5 -15.66 -18.03 -21.13
C THR A 5 -14.89 -16.73 -21.32
N VAL A 6 -14.90 -15.88 -20.30
CA VAL A 6 -14.01 -14.72 -20.25
C VAL A 6 -12.60 -15.27 -20.23
N GLN A 7 -11.80 -14.95 -21.25
CA GLN A 7 -10.41 -15.32 -21.29
C GLN A 7 -9.72 -14.46 -20.22
N ALA A 8 -9.35 -15.07 -19.07
CA ALA A 8 -8.79 -14.36 -17.95
C ALA A 8 -7.47 -13.68 -18.34
N THR A 9 -7.30 -12.43 -17.91
CA THR A 9 -6.03 -11.69 -18.07
C THR A 9 -4.92 -12.48 -17.40
N PRO A 10 -3.80 -12.79 -18.10
CA PRO A 10 -2.71 -13.58 -17.52
C PRO A 10 -2.08 -12.89 -16.31
N LEU A 11 -1.75 -13.66 -15.28
CA LEU A 11 -0.90 -13.19 -14.19
C LEU A 11 0.50 -12.84 -14.73
N THR A 12 1.13 -11.84 -14.15
CA THR A 12 2.43 -11.32 -14.59
C THR A 12 3.45 -11.38 -13.46
N PRO A 13 3.99 -12.55 -13.10
CA PRO A 13 4.98 -12.67 -12.04
C PRO A 13 6.30 -12.01 -12.47
N VAL A 14 6.55 -10.82 -11.99
CA VAL A 14 7.78 -10.03 -12.20
C VAL A 14 8.57 -9.94 -10.91
N ILE A 15 7.96 -9.36 -9.87
CA ILE A 15 8.56 -9.23 -8.52
C ILE A 15 8.43 -10.55 -7.78
N SER A 16 7.30 -11.25 -7.94
CA SER A 16 7.00 -12.52 -7.28
C SER A 16 7.58 -13.75 -7.99
N ARG A 17 8.23 -13.56 -9.12
CA ARG A 17 8.70 -14.65 -10.04
C ARG A 17 9.49 -15.77 -9.35
N TYR A 18 10.18 -15.47 -8.28
CA TYR A 18 11.06 -16.43 -7.58
C TYR A 18 10.62 -16.73 -6.14
N TRP A 19 9.41 -16.34 -5.76
CA TRP A 19 8.95 -16.51 -4.36
C TRP A 19 8.83 -17.98 -3.93
N ASP A 20 8.68 -18.89 -4.89
CA ASP A 20 8.65 -20.34 -4.63
C ASP A 20 10.06 -20.97 -4.43
N ASP A 21 11.14 -20.22 -4.74
CA ASP A 21 12.49 -20.68 -4.44
C ASP A 21 12.77 -20.49 -2.94
N PRO A 22 13.10 -21.57 -2.19
CA PRO A 22 13.33 -21.48 -0.75
C PRO A 22 14.54 -20.61 -0.36
N GLU A 23 15.42 -20.32 -1.32
CA GLU A 23 16.58 -19.44 -1.16
C GLU A 23 16.45 -18.12 -1.91
N SER A 24 15.25 -17.74 -2.35
CA SER A 24 14.96 -16.52 -3.12
C SER A 24 15.51 -15.24 -2.47
N TRP A 25 15.63 -15.26 -1.15
CA TRP A 25 16.07 -14.12 -0.33
C TRP A 25 17.59 -13.90 -0.30
N THR A 26 18.39 -14.84 -0.81
CA THR A 26 19.86 -14.75 -0.77
C THR A 26 20.41 -13.93 -1.93
N LEU A 27 21.55 -13.27 -1.68
CA LEU A 27 22.27 -12.54 -2.73
C LEU A 27 22.68 -13.45 -3.90
N GLU A 28 23.08 -14.70 -3.61
CA GLU A 28 23.49 -15.66 -4.62
C GLU A 28 22.34 -15.98 -5.57
N THR A 29 21.15 -16.30 -5.04
CA THR A 29 19.97 -16.59 -5.87
C THR A 29 19.57 -15.34 -6.67
N TYR A 30 19.57 -14.17 -6.07
CA TYR A 30 19.25 -12.94 -6.79
C TYR A 30 20.20 -12.68 -7.96
N ARG A 31 21.51 -12.90 -7.77
CA ARG A 31 22.52 -12.78 -8.86
C ARG A 31 22.29 -13.79 -9.99
N ARG A 32 21.90 -15.04 -9.67
CA ARG A 32 21.55 -16.05 -10.70
C ARG A 32 20.41 -15.60 -11.62
N HIS A 33 19.56 -14.71 -11.14
CA HIS A 33 18.41 -14.16 -11.84
C HIS A 33 18.62 -12.71 -12.33
N ASP A 34 19.82 -12.39 -12.75
CA ASP A 34 20.20 -11.06 -13.29
C ASP A 34 20.17 -9.92 -12.26
N GLY A 35 20.14 -10.23 -10.98
CA GLY A 35 20.15 -9.24 -9.92
C GLY A 35 21.38 -8.32 -9.99
N TYR A 36 21.17 -7.05 -9.64
CA TYR A 36 22.09 -5.92 -9.72
C TYR A 36 22.56 -5.51 -11.13
N LYS A 37 22.07 -6.18 -12.19
CA LYS A 37 22.33 -5.71 -13.57
C LYS A 37 21.58 -4.43 -13.90
N ALA A 38 20.39 -4.23 -13.36
CA ALA A 38 19.65 -2.99 -13.53
C ALA A 38 20.38 -1.80 -12.89
N MET A 39 20.94 -2.01 -11.70
CA MET A 39 21.81 -1.03 -11.04
C MET A 39 23.02 -0.68 -11.90
N GLN A 40 23.76 -1.66 -12.42
CA GLN A 40 24.92 -1.43 -13.29
C GLN A 40 24.54 -0.60 -14.52
N LYS A 41 23.39 -0.92 -15.14
CA LYS A 41 22.87 -0.16 -16.28
C LYS A 41 22.52 1.29 -15.89
N ALA A 42 21.85 1.48 -14.74
CA ALA A 42 21.47 2.79 -14.26
C ALA A 42 22.68 3.66 -13.90
N LEU A 43 23.70 3.11 -13.23
CA LEU A 43 24.92 3.84 -12.86
C LEU A 43 25.78 4.23 -14.08
N ALA A 44 25.61 3.58 -15.23
CA ALA A 44 26.23 3.96 -16.49
C ALA A 44 25.48 5.09 -17.22
N MET A 45 24.31 5.53 -16.74
CA MET A 45 23.50 6.60 -17.30
C MET A 45 23.65 7.88 -16.47
N ALA A 46 23.30 9.04 -17.07
CA ALA A 46 23.12 10.25 -16.26
C ALA A 46 21.90 10.10 -15.32
N PRO A 47 21.96 10.60 -14.07
CA PRO A 47 20.84 10.53 -13.12
C PRO A 47 19.50 11.01 -13.70
N ASP A 48 19.50 12.10 -14.47
CA ASP A 48 18.29 12.63 -15.10
C ASP A 48 17.70 11.69 -16.16
N ALA A 49 18.54 10.92 -16.85
CA ALA A 49 18.07 9.90 -17.79
C ALA A 49 17.39 8.73 -17.08
N VAL A 50 17.85 8.37 -15.88
CA VAL A 50 17.17 7.38 -15.03
C VAL A 50 15.79 7.90 -14.59
N ILE A 51 15.70 9.17 -14.13
CA ILE A 51 14.41 9.82 -13.82
C ILE A 51 13.50 9.81 -15.05
N GLY A 52 14.06 10.13 -16.23
CA GLY A 52 13.32 10.11 -17.49
C GLY A 52 12.71 8.75 -17.79
N GLN A 53 13.48 7.65 -17.70
CA GLN A 53 12.97 6.30 -17.94
C GLN A 53 11.84 5.91 -16.97
N VAL A 54 11.98 6.23 -15.67
CA VAL A 54 10.93 5.96 -14.69
C VAL A 54 9.69 6.82 -14.95
N LYS A 55 9.86 8.07 -15.37
CA LYS A 55 8.75 8.96 -15.76
C LYS A 55 8.02 8.45 -16.99
N ASP A 56 8.76 8.10 -18.04
CA ASP A 56 8.23 7.66 -19.33
C ASP A 56 7.55 6.29 -19.21
N SER A 57 8.00 5.42 -18.28
CA SER A 57 7.33 4.16 -17.97
C SER A 57 5.90 4.36 -17.44
N GLY A 58 5.61 5.54 -16.87
CA GLY A 58 4.33 5.80 -16.22
C GLY A 58 4.15 5.09 -14.88
N LEU A 59 5.24 4.61 -14.24
CA LEU A 59 5.15 3.98 -12.92
C LEU A 59 4.50 4.92 -11.91
N ARG A 60 3.35 4.48 -11.39
CA ARG A 60 2.62 5.16 -10.31
C ARG A 60 2.96 4.54 -8.97
N GLY A 61 2.93 5.34 -7.91
CA GLY A 61 3.17 4.86 -6.55
C GLY A 61 2.22 3.75 -6.14
N ARG A 62 2.76 2.66 -5.57
CA ARG A 62 2.03 1.46 -5.15
C ARG A 62 1.58 1.50 -3.67
N GLY A 63 1.88 2.60 -2.97
CA GLY A 63 1.52 2.78 -1.55
C GLY A 63 0.10 3.32 -1.28
N GLY A 64 -0.75 3.45 -2.30
CA GLY A 64 -2.15 3.87 -2.17
C GLY A 64 -2.53 5.07 -3.05
N ALA A 65 -1.83 6.19 -2.95
CA ALA A 65 -2.20 7.44 -3.64
C ALA A 65 -1.97 7.44 -5.16
N GLY A 66 -1.16 6.53 -5.71
CA GLY A 66 -0.96 6.40 -7.14
C GLY A 66 -0.28 7.60 -7.83
N PHE A 67 0.49 8.42 -7.13
CA PHE A 67 1.19 9.55 -7.74
C PHE A 67 2.33 9.08 -8.65
N SER A 68 2.58 9.77 -9.77
CA SER A 68 3.66 9.44 -10.71
C SER A 68 5.04 9.45 -10.04
N THR A 69 5.73 8.30 -10.05
CA THR A 69 7.02 8.11 -9.36
C THR A 69 8.11 8.97 -10.00
N GLY A 70 8.26 8.93 -11.31
CA GLY A 70 9.28 9.72 -12.00
C GLY A 70 9.03 11.24 -11.89
N THR A 71 7.77 11.67 -11.89
CA THR A 71 7.41 13.07 -11.62
C THR A 71 7.78 13.47 -10.18
N LYS A 72 7.52 12.61 -9.19
CA LYS A 72 7.93 12.85 -7.80
C LYS A 72 9.44 13.01 -7.68
N TRP A 73 10.21 12.18 -8.37
CA TRP A 73 11.68 12.27 -8.38
C TRP A 73 12.20 13.55 -9.03
N SER A 74 11.53 14.04 -10.07
CA SER A 74 11.92 15.29 -10.76
C SER A 74 11.69 16.55 -9.93
N PHE A 75 10.98 16.49 -8.80
CA PHE A 75 10.82 17.63 -7.90
C PHE A 75 12.03 17.89 -7.01
N ILE A 76 12.97 16.96 -6.91
CA ILE A 76 14.23 17.17 -6.19
C ILE A 76 15.07 18.21 -6.94
N PRO A 77 15.64 19.21 -6.24
CA PRO A 77 16.52 20.20 -6.85
C PRO A 77 17.71 19.55 -7.56
N GLN A 78 17.88 19.82 -8.86
CA GLN A 78 18.89 19.14 -9.69
C GLN A 78 20.21 19.91 -9.82
N GLY A 79 20.28 21.15 -9.38
CA GLY A 79 21.38 22.08 -9.71
C GLY A 79 22.32 22.46 -8.57
N ASP A 80 22.05 22.10 -7.34
CA ASP A 80 22.83 22.54 -6.20
C ASP A 80 23.79 21.42 -5.74
N THR A 81 25.03 21.45 -6.27
CA THR A 81 26.07 20.46 -5.96
C THR A 81 27.28 21.10 -5.23
N GLY A 82 27.19 22.37 -4.83
CA GLY A 82 28.25 23.06 -4.12
C GLY A 82 28.41 22.59 -2.66
N PRO A 83 29.50 23.00 -1.97
CA PRO A 83 29.74 22.62 -0.56
C PRO A 83 28.66 23.08 0.43
N ALA A 84 27.79 24.02 0.04
CA ALA A 84 26.65 24.49 0.80
C ALA A 84 25.34 23.79 0.42
N ALA A 85 25.36 22.87 -0.56
CA ALA A 85 24.20 22.13 -0.97
C ALA A 85 23.67 21.25 0.16
N LYS A 86 22.34 21.23 0.34
CA LYS A 86 21.71 20.30 1.29
C LYS A 86 21.82 18.88 0.78
N PRO A 87 22.10 17.89 1.63
CA PRO A 87 22.05 16.49 1.22
C PRO A 87 20.63 16.11 0.78
N HIS A 88 20.51 15.22 -0.18
CA HIS A 88 19.24 14.60 -0.55
C HIS A 88 19.08 13.27 0.18
N TYR A 89 17.84 12.93 0.51
CA TYR A 89 17.49 11.68 1.17
C TYR A 89 16.47 10.89 0.36
N LEU A 90 16.65 9.57 0.36
CA LEU A 90 15.63 8.63 -0.07
C LEU A 90 15.08 7.91 1.16
N VAL A 91 13.76 7.88 1.30
CA VAL A 91 13.10 7.10 2.36
C VAL A 91 12.13 6.11 1.73
N VAL A 92 12.36 4.82 1.97
CA VAL A 92 11.42 3.77 1.59
C VAL A 92 10.43 3.59 2.71
N ASN A 93 9.16 3.79 2.39
CA ASN A 93 8.05 3.53 3.28
C ASN A 93 7.72 2.03 3.28
N ALA A 94 8.18 1.34 4.31
CA ALA A 94 7.92 -0.06 4.59
C ALA A 94 7.03 -0.23 5.84
N ASP A 95 6.27 0.81 6.19
CA ASP A 95 5.25 0.77 7.23
C ASP A 95 3.93 0.26 6.64
N GLU A 96 3.88 -1.04 6.37
CA GLU A 96 2.69 -1.71 5.86
C GLU A 96 1.74 -2.01 7.01
N SER A 97 0.73 -1.18 7.19
CA SER A 97 -0.16 -1.20 8.35
C SER A 97 -1.64 -1.09 7.98
N GLU A 98 -2.00 -0.87 6.70
CA GLU A 98 -3.39 -0.82 6.26
C GLU A 98 -4.06 -2.19 6.43
N PRO A 99 -5.18 -2.31 7.17
CA PRO A 99 -5.90 -3.57 7.29
C PRO A 99 -6.27 -4.17 5.94
N GLY A 100 -6.01 -5.47 5.77
CA GLY A 100 -6.17 -6.20 4.52
C GLY A 100 -4.94 -6.17 3.60
N THR A 101 -3.97 -5.28 3.82
CA THR A 101 -2.76 -5.18 2.99
C THR A 101 -1.67 -6.13 3.49
N CYS A 102 -1.14 -6.95 2.58
CA CYS A 102 -0.01 -7.84 2.85
C CYS A 102 0.79 -8.11 1.56
N LYS A 103 1.38 -7.10 0.95
CA LYS A 103 2.14 -7.19 -0.30
C LYS A 103 3.62 -6.87 -0.15
N ASP A 104 3.95 -5.90 0.72
CA ASP A 104 5.31 -5.45 0.94
C ASP A 104 6.07 -6.38 1.90
N ILE A 105 5.40 -6.92 2.92
CA ILE A 105 5.98 -7.90 3.85
C ILE A 105 6.44 -9.16 3.11
N PRO A 106 5.61 -9.86 2.29
CA PRO A 106 6.07 -11.02 1.52
C PRO A 106 7.22 -10.68 0.58
N LEU A 107 7.16 -9.52 -0.11
CA LEU A 107 8.23 -9.06 -0.98
C LEU A 107 9.56 -8.91 -0.24
N MET A 108 9.55 -8.22 0.90
CA MET A 108 10.75 -8.01 1.72
C MET A 108 11.29 -9.30 2.34
N LEU A 109 10.45 -10.29 2.59
CA LEU A 109 10.87 -11.60 3.08
C LEU A 109 11.43 -12.49 1.98
N ALA A 110 10.77 -12.55 0.83
CA ALA A 110 11.12 -13.46 -0.26
C ALA A 110 12.24 -12.90 -1.17
N THR A 111 12.21 -11.62 -1.51
CA THR A 111 13.15 -11.02 -2.47
C THR A 111 13.69 -9.67 -2.01
N PRO A 112 14.36 -9.59 -0.83
CA PRO A 112 14.83 -8.32 -0.27
C PRO A 112 15.82 -7.58 -1.17
N HIS A 113 16.63 -8.31 -1.94
CA HIS A 113 17.63 -7.72 -2.84
C HIS A 113 17.03 -6.96 -4.02
N VAL A 114 15.81 -7.29 -4.45
CA VAL A 114 15.07 -6.48 -5.45
C VAL A 114 14.83 -5.08 -4.90
N LEU A 115 14.45 -4.99 -3.62
CA LEU A 115 14.26 -3.70 -2.96
C LEU A 115 15.58 -2.95 -2.79
N VAL A 116 16.66 -3.63 -2.35
CA VAL A 116 17.99 -3.01 -2.19
C VAL A 116 18.50 -2.46 -3.52
N GLU A 117 18.40 -3.21 -4.61
CA GLU A 117 18.77 -2.74 -5.95
C GLU A 117 17.94 -1.53 -6.38
N GLY A 118 16.63 -1.58 -6.17
CA GLY A 118 15.74 -0.45 -6.45
C GLY A 118 16.09 0.80 -5.64
N VAL A 119 16.49 0.65 -4.37
CA VAL A 119 16.96 1.76 -3.52
C VAL A 119 18.22 2.41 -4.11
N ILE A 120 19.19 1.60 -4.54
CA ILE A 120 20.45 2.13 -5.13
C ILE A 120 20.12 2.94 -6.40
N ILE A 121 19.29 2.41 -7.29
CA ILE A 121 18.91 3.08 -8.54
C ILE A 121 18.15 4.39 -8.23
N ALA A 122 17.19 4.35 -7.31
CA ALA A 122 16.40 5.53 -6.95
C ALA A 122 17.26 6.60 -6.27
N ALA A 123 18.14 6.20 -5.33
CA ALA A 123 19.06 7.11 -4.65
C ALA A 123 20.02 7.77 -5.64
N TYR A 124 20.59 7.01 -6.57
CA TYR A 124 21.43 7.54 -7.65
C TYR A 124 20.67 8.57 -8.50
N ALA A 125 19.47 8.24 -8.94
CA ALA A 125 18.65 9.11 -9.78
C ALA A 125 18.36 10.47 -9.14
N ILE A 126 18.06 10.49 -7.83
CA ILE A 126 17.78 11.73 -7.09
C ILE A 126 19.02 12.33 -6.40
N ARG A 127 20.21 11.78 -6.64
CA ARG A 127 21.49 12.23 -6.05
C ARG A 127 21.48 12.19 -4.51
N ALA A 128 20.82 11.21 -3.94
CA ALA A 128 20.82 10.99 -2.49
C ALA A 128 22.02 10.14 -2.09
N SER A 129 22.80 10.60 -1.11
CA SER A 129 23.90 9.84 -0.52
C SER A 129 23.50 9.00 0.69
N HIS A 130 22.26 9.17 1.18
CA HIS A 130 21.72 8.44 2.30
C HIS A 130 20.31 7.96 1.99
N ALA A 131 20.05 6.71 2.28
CA ALA A 131 18.71 6.11 2.15
C ALA A 131 18.30 5.39 3.44
N PHE A 132 17.00 5.38 3.70
CA PHE A 132 16.41 4.69 4.84
C PHE A 132 15.29 3.78 4.35
N ILE A 133 15.24 2.54 4.87
CA ILE A 133 14.06 1.69 4.78
C ILE A 133 13.38 1.73 6.15
N TYR A 134 12.25 2.44 6.24
CA TYR A 134 11.47 2.57 7.47
C TYR A 134 10.48 1.41 7.57
N VAL A 135 10.79 0.44 8.43
CA VAL A 135 10.02 -0.80 8.61
C VAL A 135 9.09 -0.67 9.79
N ARG A 136 7.84 -1.12 9.64
CA ARG A 136 6.90 -1.26 10.76
C ARG A 136 7.53 -2.06 11.92
N GLY A 137 7.42 -1.53 13.16
CA GLY A 137 8.17 -2.06 14.30
C GLY A 137 7.79 -3.48 14.73
N GLU A 138 6.55 -3.94 14.46
CA GLU A 138 6.07 -5.25 14.87
C GLU A 138 6.58 -6.41 14.00
N VAL A 139 7.06 -6.12 12.78
CA VAL A 139 7.46 -7.17 11.83
C VAL A 139 8.96 -7.50 11.92
N LEU A 140 9.39 -7.97 13.09
CA LEU A 140 10.77 -8.31 13.37
C LEU A 140 11.44 -9.26 12.37
N PRO A 141 10.76 -10.28 11.79
CA PRO A 141 11.36 -11.13 10.75
C PRO A 141 11.77 -10.33 9.50
N VAL A 142 10.95 -9.38 9.07
CA VAL A 142 11.25 -8.49 7.93
C VAL A 142 12.46 -7.60 8.23
N LEU A 143 12.49 -7.00 9.42
CA LEU A 143 13.61 -6.17 9.85
C LEU A 143 14.93 -6.92 9.75
N ARG A 144 14.99 -8.14 10.33
CA ARG A 144 16.18 -8.98 10.29
C ARG A 144 16.57 -9.39 8.87
N ARG A 145 15.57 -9.73 8.05
CA ARG A 145 15.78 -10.11 6.65
C ARG A 145 16.43 -8.99 5.85
N LEU A 146 15.90 -7.77 5.98
CA LEU A 146 16.45 -6.59 5.31
C LEU A 146 17.83 -6.22 5.82
N GLN A 147 18.07 -6.28 7.14
CA GLN A 147 19.41 -6.04 7.70
C GLN A 147 20.44 -7.00 7.14
N ASN A 148 20.11 -8.29 7.00
CA ASN A 148 21.00 -9.27 6.39
C ASN A 148 21.26 -8.96 4.90
N ALA A 149 20.20 -8.67 4.11
CA ALA A 149 20.37 -8.35 2.70
C ALA A 149 21.20 -7.08 2.47
N VAL A 150 21.03 -6.07 3.33
CA VAL A 150 21.85 -4.85 3.30
C VAL A 150 23.29 -5.15 3.65
N ALA A 151 23.56 -5.98 4.67
CA ALA A 151 24.91 -6.40 5.01
C ALA A 151 25.59 -7.18 3.88
N GLU A 152 24.87 -8.09 3.20
CA GLU A 152 25.35 -8.80 2.01
C GLU A 152 25.67 -7.84 0.86
N ALA A 153 24.83 -6.79 0.66
CA ALA A 153 25.06 -5.79 -0.38
C ALA A 153 26.30 -4.94 -0.09
N TYR A 154 26.55 -4.56 1.18
CA TYR A 154 27.79 -3.89 1.58
C TYR A 154 29.01 -4.80 1.35
N ALA A 155 28.95 -6.05 1.78
CA ALA A 155 30.05 -7.00 1.61
C ALA A 155 30.37 -7.26 0.12
N ALA A 156 29.37 -7.15 -0.76
CA ALA A 156 29.54 -7.31 -2.20
C ALA A 156 29.94 -6.04 -2.95
N GLY A 157 30.09 -4.90 -2.27
CA GLY A 157 30.43 -3.60 -2.88
C GLY A 157 29.29 -2.94 -3.65
N TYR A 158 28.04 -3.32 -3.38
CA TYR A 158 26.86 -2.69 -3.96
C TYR A 158 26.34 -1.50 -3.12
N LEU A 159 26.85 -1.34 -1.91
CA LEU A 159 26.62 -0.21 -1.02
C LEU A 159 27.93 0.33 -0.45
N GLY A 160 27.94 1.53 0.08
CA GLY A 160 29.09 2.20 0.63
C GLY A 160 29.69 3.18 -0.37
N ARG A 161 31.02 3.14 -0.57
CA ARG A 161 31.76 4.08 -1.41
C ARG A 161 32.03 3.53 -2.79
N ASP A 162 32.03 4.43 -3.77
CA ASP A 162 32.39 4.14 -5.17
C ASP A 162 31.70 2.89 -5.73
N ILE A 163 30.38 2.82 -5.56
CA ILE A 163 29.56 1.66 -5.94
C ILE A 163 29.83 1.30 -7.39
N ASN A 164 30.33 0.09 -7.63
CA ASN A 164 30.62 -0.44 -8.96
C ASN A 164 31.58 0.44 -9.80
N GLY A 165 32.45 1.23 -9.16
CA GLY A 165 33.39 2.13 -9.85
C GLY A 165 32.74 3.35 -10.50
N SER A 166 31.55 3.73 -10.08
CA SER A 166 30.74 4.81 -10.65
C SER A 166 31.03 6.19 -10.04
N GLY A 167 31.78 6.25 -8.95
CA GLY A 167 31.95 7.46 -8.14
C GLY A 167 30.72 7.77 -7.26
N PHE A 168 29.71 6.94 -7.23
CA PHE A 168 28.52 7.12 -6.41
C PHE A 168 28.69 6.44 -5.05
N ASP A 169 28.42 7.20 -4.00
CA ASP A 169 28.42 6.73 -2.60
C ASP A 169 26.99 6.68 -2.07
N LEU A 170 26.64 5.60 -1.36
CA LEU A 170 25.33 5.45 -0.72
C LEU A 170 25.42 4.71 0.61
N GLU A 171 24.93 5.36 1.67
CA GLU A 171 24.67 4.74 2.95
C GLU A 171 23.18 4.34 3.04
N LEU A 172 22.93 3.07 3.33
CA LEU A 172 21.56 2.53 3.47
C LEU A 172 21.35 2.00 4.89
N VAL A 173 20.32 2.55 5.55
CA VAL A 173 19.94 2.17 6.93
C VAL A 173 18.56 1.54 6.94
N VAL A 174 18.44 0.36 7.58
CA VAL A 174 17.14 -0.24 7.89
C VAL A 174 16.72 0.24 9.28
N HIS A 175 15.68 1.07 9.33
CA HIS A 175 15.17 1.69 10.54
C HIS A 175 13.92 0.97 11.03
N ALA A 176 13.89 0.61 12.31
CA ALA A 176 12.69 0.05 12.95
C ALA A 176 11.78 1.17 13.44
N GLY A 177 10.56 1.24 12.93
CA GLY A 177 9.52 2.08 13.45
C GLY A 177 9.00 1.62 14.82
N ALA A 178 8.06 2.36 15.39
CA ALA A 178 7.47 2.08 16.71
C ALA A 178 6.04 1.51 16.64
N GLY A 179 5.59 1.04 15.48
CA GLY A 179 4.31 0.35 15.33
C GLY A 179 3.08 1.26 15.30
N ALA A 180 3.17 2.42 14.64
CA ALA A 180 2.03 3.32 14.47
C ALA A 180 1.62 3.42 13.00
N TYR A 181 0.37 3.07 12.67
CA TYR A 181 -0.22 3.18 11.33
C TYR A 181 0.00 4.56 10.69
N ILE A 182 -0.15 5.64 11.48
CA ILE A 182 0.05 7.00 10.99
C ILE A 182 1.46 7.25 10.44
N CYS A 183 2.46 6.47 10.85
CA CYS A 183 3.82 6.57 10.33
C CYS A 183 3.94 6.07 8.87
N GLY A 184 2.89 5.48 8.30
CA GLY A 184 2.74 5.29 6.85
C GLY A 184 2.43 6.57 6.07
N GLU A 185 1.93 7.63 6.72
CA GLU A 185 1.81 8.96 6.10
C GLU A 185 3.22 9.57 5.94
N GLU A 186 3.55 10.06 4.74
CA GLU A 186 4.94 10.39 4.39
C GLU A 186 5.61 11.40 5.32
N THR A 187 4.88 12.38 5.86
CA THR A 187 5.45 13.40 6.75
C THR A 187 5.47 12.98 8.21
N ALA A 188 4.52 12.14 8.64
CA ALA A 188 4.55 11.51 9.97
C ALA A 188 5.70 10.49 10.07
N LEU A 189 5.99 9.77 8.99
CA LEU A 189 7.16 8.91 8.89
C LEU A 189 8.46 9.70 9.10
N LEU A 190 8.59 10.88 8.47
CA LEU A 190 9.76 11.74 8.65
C LEU A 190 9.90 12.22 10.10
N ASP A 191 8.81 12.62 10.76
CA ASP A 191 8.85 12.99 12.18
C ASP A 191 9.30 11.83 13.06
N SER A 192 8.80 10.61 12.80
CA SER A 192 9.25 9.42 13.53
C SER A 192 10.72 9.10 13.29
N LEU A 193 11.19 9.18 12.04
CA LEU A 193 12.59 8.95 11.68
C LEU A 193 13.53 9.99 12.31
N GLU A 194 13.06 11.21 12.54
CA GLU A 194 13.78 12.26 13.26
C GLU A 194 13.69 12.13 14.79
N GLY A 195 13.09 11.05 15.30
CA GLY A 195 12.97 10.81 16.75
C GLY A 195 11.84 11.59 17.43
N ARG A 196 10.93 12.17 16.66
CA ARG A 196 9.74 12.87 17.17
C ARG A 196 8.53 11.95 17.14
N ARG A 197 7.45 12.37 17.82
CA ARG A 197 6.16 11.70 17.68
C ARG A 197 5.70 11.77 16.23
N GLY A 198 5.33 10.62 15.64
CA GLY A 198 4.83 10.52 14.27
C GLY A 198 3.51 11.25 14.10
N GLN A 199 3.58 12.47 13.61
CA GLN A 199 2.42 13.31 13.29
C GLN A 199 2.64 14.00 11.95
N PRO A 200 1.62 14.05 11.07
CA PRO A 200 1.73 14.73 9.77
C PRO A 200 2.16 16.19 9.89
N ARG A 201 2.99 16.65 8.95
CA ARG A 201 3.44 18.04 8.84
C ARG A 201 2.51 18.84 7.95
N LEU A 202 2.50 20.17 8.18
CA LEU A 202 1.84 21.10 7.29
C LEU A 202 2.56 21.10 5.92
N ARG A 203 1.80 21.13 4.84
CA ARG A 203 2.29 21.30 3.47
C ARG A 203 1.63 22.51 2.82
N PRO A 204 2.35 23.41 2.10
CA PRO A 204 3.79 23.44 1.89
C PRO A 204 4.59 23.78 3.18
N PRO A 205 5.91 23.45 3.25
CA PRO A 205 6.72 22.85 2.18
C PRO A 205 6.48 21.36 1.98
N PHE A 206 6.60 20.87 0.74
CA PHE A 206 6.58 19.44 0.43
C PHE A 206 7.94 18.80 0.73
N PRO A 207 8.00 17.48 1.01
CA PRO A 207 9.23 16.78 1.35
C PRO A 207 10.35 16.92 0.32
N ALA A 208 10.02 17.03 -0.98
CA ALA A 208 10.99 17.26 -2.03
C ALA A 208 11.78 18.58 -1.87
N VAL A 209 11.24 19.54 -1.11
CA VAL A 209 11.89 20.82 -0.78
C VAL A 209 12.47 20.81 0.63
N ALA A 210 11.70 20.31 1.60
CA ALA A 210 12.10 20.28 3.02
C ALA A 210 11.47 19.06 3.72
N GLY A 211 12.10 17.91 3.58
CA GLY A 211 11.73 16.65 4.18
C GLY A 211 12.54 16.30 5.42
N LEU A 212 13.28 15.18 5.36
CA LEU A 212 14.10 14.68 6.47
C LEU A 212 15.17 15.70 6.85
N TYR A 213 15.22 16.05 8.13
CA TYR A 213 16.15 17.09 8.67
C TYR A 213 16.08 18.44 7.92
N GLY A 214 14.92 18.76 7.34
CA GLY A 214 14.73 19.98 6.55
C GLY A 214 15.43 19.96 5.20
N CYS A 215 15.81 18.80 4.69
CA CYS A 215 16.52 18.58 3.44
C CYS A 215 15.60 17.97 2.37
N PRO A 216 15.91 18.15 1.08
CA PRO A 216 15.14 17.53 -0.01
C PRO A 216 15.05 16.00 0.17
N THR A 217 13.84 15.46 0.15
CA THR A 217 13.59 14.05 0.43
C THR A 217 12.52 13.47 -0.50
N VAL A 218 12.81 12.31 -1.06
CA VAL A 218 11.80 11.48 -1.74
C VAL A 218 11.37 10.35 -0.80
N ILE A 219 10.06 10.17 -0.65
CA ILE A 219 9.48 9.01 0.06
C ILE A 219 8.74 8.16 -0.96
N ASN A 220 9.06 6.86 -1.06
CA ASN A 220 8.36 5.89 -1.92
C ASN A 220 8.04 4.60 -1.16
N ASN A 221 6.94 3.96 -1.53
CA ASN A 221 6.56 2.65 -1.01
C ASN A 221 7.52 1.54 -1.52
N VAL A 222 7.61 0.44 -0.77
CA VAL A 222 8.44 -0.75 -1.07
C VAL A 222 8.20 -1.28 -2.48
N GLU A 223 6.95 -1.62 -2.83
CA GLU A 223 6.61 -2.21 -4.14
C GLU A 223 6.93 -1.24 -5.29
N THR A 224 6.79 0.06 -5.06
CA THR A 224 7.17 1.09 -6.04
C THR A 224 8.66 1.01 -6.37
N ILE A 225 9.50 0.98 -5.35
CA ILE A 225 10.96 0.92 -5.50
C ILE A 225 11.39 -0.44 -6.08
N ALA A 226 10.80 -1.53 -5.63
CA ALA A 226 11.06 -2.87 -6.15
C ALA A 226 10.66 -3.08 -7.62
N SER A 227 9.78 -2.23 -8.16
CA SER A 227 9.42 -2.27 -9.58
C SER A 227 10.47 -1.61 -10.48
N VAL A 228 11.32 -0.73 -9.95
CA VAL A 228 12.30 0.04 -10.73
C VAL A 228 13.34 -0.83 -11.44
N PRO A 229 13.95 -1.86 -10.80
CA PRO A 229 14.94 -2.70 -11.47
C PRO A 229 14.40 -3.35 -12.75
N SER A 230 13.17 -3.84 -12.75
CA SER A 230 12.56 -4.48 -13.92
C SER A 230 12.33 -3.50 -15.08
N ILE A 231 12.00 -2.24 -14.78
CA ILE A 231 11.86 -1.18 -15.77
C ILE A 231 13.23 -0.86 -16.39
N MET A 232 14.26 -0.74 -15.56
CA MET A 232 15.62 -0.45 -16.05
C MET A 232 16.18 -1.57 -16.93
N LEU A 233 15.87 -2.83 -16.61
CA LEU A 233 16.33 -3.99 -17.40
C LEU A 233 15.59 -4.09 -18.73
N ASN A 234 14.26 -4.09 -18.69
CA ASN A 234 13.42 -4.46 -19.82
C ASN A 234 12.95 -3.25 -20.65
N GLY A 235 13.04 -2.05 -20.10
CA GLY A 235 12.70 -0.80 -20.78
C GLY A 235 11.25 -0.34 -20.59
N VAL A 236 11.02 0.89 -21.05
CA VAL A 236 9.75 1.62 -20.90
C VAL A 236 8.59 0.89 -21.63
N ASP A 237 8.80 0.52 -22.88
CA ASP A 237 7.76 -0.10 -23.73
C ASP A 237 7.31 -1.44 -23.16
N TRP A 238 8.25 -2.24 -22.61
CA TRP A 238 7.92 -3.48 -21.94
C TRP A 238 7.01 -3.23 -20.72
N PHE A 239 7.30 -2.25 -19.88
CA PHE A 239 6.47 -1.94 -18.72
C PHE A 239 5.09 -1.44 -19.13
N ARG A 240 5.04 -0.58 -20.16
CA ARG A 240 3.81 -0.02 -20.70
C ARG A 240 2.97 -1.02 -21.50
N SER A 241 3.54 -2.15 -21.91
CA SER A 241 2.77 -3.23 -22.55
C SER A 241 1.81 -3.95 -21.62
N MET A 242 1.94 -3.71 -20.29
CA MET A 242 1.08 -4.23 -19.23
C MET A 242 0.24 -3.10 -18.64
N GLY A 243 -0.92 -3.45 -18.10
CA GLY A 243 -1.80 -2.48 -17.46
C GLY A 243 -2.69 -1.70 -18.43
N SER A 244 -3.35 -0.68 -17.92
CA SER A 244 -4.17 0.23 -18.71
C SER A 244 -3.37 1.44 -19.19
N GLU A 245 -3.90 2.20 -20.15
CA GLU A 245 -3.22 3.36 -20.74
C GLU A 245 -2.73 4.38 -19.70
N LYS A 246 -3.57 4.70 -18.70
CA LYS A 246 -3.29 5.68 -17.64
C LYS A 246 -2.66 5.06 -16.41
N SER A 247 -2.77 3.75 -16.26
CA SER A 247 -2.21 2.98 -15.15
C SER A 247 -1.40 1.79 -15.68
N PRO A 248 -0.23 2.06 -16.31
CA PRO A 248 0.59 1.00 -16.89
C PRO A 248 1.30 0.16 -15.83
N GLY A 249 1.74 -1.02 -16.27
CA GLY A 249 2.53 -1.94 -15.50
C GLY A 249 1.67 -2.94 -14.71
N PHE A 250 2.34 -3.61 -13.80
CA PHE A 250 1.82 -4.66 -12.93
C PHE A 250 1.76 -4.18 -11.47
N THR A 251 1.08 -4.94 -10.64
CA THR A 251 1.04 -4.71 -9.19
C THR A 251 0.68 -6.01 -8.45
N LEU A 252 0.99 -6.04 -7.16
CA LEU A 252 0.57 -7.10 -6.25
C LEU A 252 -0.82 -6.79 -5.69
N TYR A 253 -1.75 -7.71 -5.87
CA TYR A 253 -3.08 -7.68 -5.27
C TYR A 253 -3.12 -8.65 -4.09
N SER A 254 -3.48 -8.15 -2.91
CA SER A 254 -3.64 -8.97 -1.71
C SER A 254 -5.09 -9.42 -1.60
N LEU A 255 -5.39 -10.70 -1.83
CA LEU A 255 -6.72 -11.27 -1.64
C LEU A 255 -6.82 -11.92 -0.25
N SER A 256 -7.81 -11.53 0.52
CA SER A 256 -8.06 -12.05 1.86
C SER A 256 -9.55 -12.17 2.18
N GLY A 257 -9.89 -12.64 3.37
CA GLY A 257 -11.27 -12.85 3.79
C GLY A 257 -11.87 -14.14 3.22
N HIS A 258 -13.12 -14.09 2.78
CA HIS A 258 -13.90 -15.26 2.37
C HIS A 258 -13.62 -15.71 0.93
N VAL A 259 -12.36 -15.84 0.58
CA VAL A 259 -11.87 -16.32 -0.72
C VAL A 259 -11.29 -17.73 -0.57
N ALA A 260 -11.48 -18.60 -1.58
CA ALA A 260 -11.06 -20.00 -1.49
C ALA A 260 -9.54 -20.17 -1.37
N ARG A 261 -8.75 -19.34 -2.04
CA ARG A 261 -7.28 -19.32 -1.94
C ARG A 261 -6.80 -17.89 -1.70
N PRO A 262 -6.72 -17.45 -0.43
CA PRO A 262 -6.14 -16.16 -0.09
C PRO A 262 -4.64 -16.13 -0.44
N GLY A 263 -4.13 -14.94 -0.77
CA GLY A 263 -2.72 -14.78 -1.11
C GLY A 263 -2.42 -13.55 -1.95
N GLN A 264 -1.21 -13.52 -2.50
CA GLN A 264 -0.74 -12.45 -3.37
C GLN A 264 -0.88 -12.87 -4.83
N TYR A 265 -1.47 -12.01 -5.63
CA TYR A 265 -1.64 -12.21 -7.07
C TYR A 265 -1.00 -11.04 -7.81
N GLU A 266 0.06 -11.31 -8.55
CA GLU A 266 0.73 -10.29 -9.34
C GLU A 266 0.12 -10.26 -10.76
N ALA A 267 -0.50 -9.15 -11.12
CA ALA A 267 -1.23 -9.00 -12.37
C ALA A 267 -1.08 -7.58 -12.95
N PRO A 268 -1.38 -7.38 -14.24
CA PRO A 268 -1.46 -6.05 -14.81
C PRO A 268 -2.51 -5.20 -14.09
N LEU A 269 -2.27 -3.89 -13.97
CA LEU A 269 -3.32 -2.96 -13.55
C LEU A 269 -4.48 -3.00 -14.55
N GLY A 270 -5.72 -2.96 -14.06
CA GLY A 270 -6.93 -3.07 -14.87
C GLY A 270 -7.52 -4.47 -14.97
N ILE A 271 -6.86 -5.51 -14.41
CA ILE A 271 -7.52 -6.80 -14.18
C ILE A 271 -8.76 -6.59 -13.29
N THR A 272 -9.81 -7.38 -13.49
CA THR A 272 -11.04 -7.25 -12.69
C THR A 272 -11.04 -8.15 -11.46
N LEU A 273 -11.86 -7.82 -10.46
CA LEU A 273 -12.01 -8.72 -9.30
C LEU A 273 -12.57 -10.08 -9.73
N ARG A 274 -13.46 -10.13 -10.70
CA ARG A 274 -13.99 -11.38 -11.26
C ARG A 274 -12.88 -12.30 -11.77
N GLU A 275 -11.92 -11.74 -12.51
CA GLU A 275 -10.78 -12.50 -13.03
C GLU A 275 -9.84 -12.96 -11.91
N LEU A 276 -9.54 -12.10 -10.93
CA LEU A 276 -8.72 -12.48 -9.78
C LEU A 276 -9.39 -13.57 -8.93
N LEU A 277 -10.70 -13.48 -8.70
CA LEU A 277 -11.45 -14.53 -8.01
C LEU A 277 -11.41 -15.86 -8.78
N ALA A 278 -11.43 -15.84 -10.12
CA ALA A 278 -11.28 -17.08 -10.90
C ALA A 278 -9.91 -17.74 -10.65
N TYR A 279 -8.83 -16.97 -10.56
CA TYR A 279 -7.51 -17.48 -10.15
C TYR A 279 -7.51 -17.99 -8.70
N ALA A 280 -8.21 -17.31 -7.81
CA ALA A 280 -8.27 -17.65 -6.39
C ALA A 280 -9.25 -18.77 -6.05
N GLY A 281 -9.98 -19.33 -7.04
CA GLY A 281 -10.95 -20.40 -6.81
C GLY A 281 -12.34 -19.92 -6.37
N GLY A 282 -12.59 -18.60 -6.44
CA GLY A 282 -13.87 -17.99 -6.08
C GLY A 282 -13.97 -17.59 -4.61
N VAL A 283 -15.17 -17.18 -4.23
CA VAL A 283 -15.58 -17.05 -2.82
C VAL A 283 -15.60 -18.45 -2.18
N ARG A 284 -15.51 -18.55 -0.86
CA ARG A 284 -15.55 -19.86 -0.17
C ARG A 284 -16.77 -20.69 -0.61
N ALA A 285 -16.60 -22.01 -0.66
CA ALA A 285 -17.57 -22.92 -1.25
C ALA A 285 -18.96 -22.81 -0.59
N GLY A 286 -20.00 -22.72 -1.42
CA GLY A 286 -21.39 -22.63 -0.97
C GLY A 286 -21.86 -21.21 -0.62
N HIS A 287 -20.99 -20.22 -0.72
CA HIS A 287 -21.29 -18.84 -0.38
C HIS A 287 -21.20 -17.90 -1.60
N ARG A 288 -21.76 -16.71 -1.47
CA ARG A 288 -21.74 -15.65 -2.50
C ARG A 288 -21.12 -14.38 -1.96
N LEU A 289 -20.51 -13.60 -2.86
CA LEU A 289 -19.96 -12.29 -2.51
C LEU A 289 -21.08 -11.36 -2.02
N LYS A 290 -20.82 -10.65 -0.95
CA LYS A 290 -21.70 -9.58 -0.45
C LYS A 290 -21.10 -8.21 -0.70
N PHE A 291 -19.89 -7.98 -0.20
CA PHE A 291 -19.13 -6.77 -0.42
C PHE A 291 -17.62 -7.04 -0.38
N TRP A 292 -16.84 -6.07 -0.80
CA TRP A 292 -15.40 -6.14 -0.81
C TRP A 292 -14.76 -4.77 -0.74
N THR A 293 -13.47 -4.70 -0.38
CA THR A 293 -12.69 -3.47 -0.39
C THR A 293 -11.66 -3.51 -1.53
N PRO A 294 -11.49 -2.45 -2.33
CA PRO A 294 -10.47 -2.44 -3.39
C PRO A 294 -9.07 -2.09 -2.89
N GLY A 295 -8.95 -1.44 -1.73
CA GLY A 295 -7.68 -0.94 -1.22
C GLY A 295 -7.52 -1.04 0.29
N GLY A 296 -8.19 -2.00 0.92
CA GLY A 296 -8.21 -2.16 2.38
C GLY A 296 -9.34 -1.38 3.05
N SER A 297 -9.30 -1.39 4.37
CA SER A 297 -10.36 -0.83 5.22
C SER A 297 -10.61 0.67 5.04
N SER A 298 -9.63 1.43 4.49
CA SER A 298 -9.73 2.88 4.29
C SER A 298 -10.50 3.30 3.03
N THR A 299 -10.97 2.34 2.22
CA THR A 299 -11.63 2.64 0.95
C THR A 299 -13.15 2.43 1.03
N PRO A 300 -13.95 3.21 0.26
CA PRO A 300 -15.36 2.91 0.11
C PRO A 300 -15.60 1.48 -0.35
N LEU A 301 -16.57 0.81 0.28
CA LEU A 301 -16.96 -0.57 -0.03
C LEU A 301 -17.52 -0.68 -1.45
N LEU A 302 -17.28 -1.80 -2.09
CA LEU A 302 -17.86 -2.20 -3.37
C LEU A 302 -18.67 -3.49 -3.19
N THR A 303 -19.63 -3.71 -4.09
CA THR A 303 -20.56 -4.84 -4.06
C THR A 303 -20.34 -5.76 -5.26
N GLU A 304 -21.17 -6.80 -5.39
CA GLU A 304 -21.17 -7.71 -6.54
C GLU A 304 -21.34 -6.99 -7.89
N GLU A 305 -22.06 -5.86 -7.91
CA GLU A 305 -22.25 -5.05 -9.12
C GLU A 305 -20.94 -4.48 -9.68
N HIS A 306 -19.88 -4.44 -8.88
CA HIS A 306 -18.59 -3.85 -9.22
C HIS A 306 -17.52 -4.90 -9.58
N LEU A 307 -17.89 -6.17 -9.74
CA LEU A 307 -16.94 -7.26 -10.04
C LEU A 307 -16.14 -7.07 -11.34
N ASP A 308 -16.69 -6.36 -12.32
CA ASP A 308 -16.11 -6.13 -13.63
C ASP A 308 -15.44 -4.74 -13.77
N VAL A 309 -15.35 -3.99 -12.68
CA VAL A 309 -14.63 -2.71 -12.66
C VAL A 309 -13.13 -2.99 -12.82
N PRO A 310 -12.43 -2.31 -13.76
CA PRO A 310 -10.99 -2.42 -13.87
C PRO A 310 -10.29 -2.00 -12.58
N LEU A 311 -9.45 -2.86 -12.03
CA LEU A 311 -8.67 -2.59 -10.83
C LEU A 311 -7.44 -1.74 -11.18
N ASP A 312 -7.71 -0.53 -11.63
CA ASP A 312 -6.76 0.55 -11.81
C ASP A 312 -7.25 1.84 -11.12
N TYR A 313 -6.44 2.88 -11.12
CA TYR A 313 -6.77 4.11 -10.38
C TYR A 313 -7.99 4.83 -10.95
N GLU A 314 -8.17 4.78 -12.26
CA GLU A 314 -9.25 5.43 -12.98
C GLU A 314 -10.55 4.64 -12.88
N GLY A 315 -10.50 3.32 -13.07
CA GLY A 315 -11.67 2.45 -13.03
C GLY A 315 -12.33 2.43 -11.66
N VAL A 316 -11.53 2.19 -10.62
CA VAL A 316 -12.04 2.19 -9.24
C VAL A 316 -12.48 3.60 -8.81
N GLY A 317 -11.78 4.65 -9.27
CA GLY A 317 -12.17 6.03 -9.02
C GLY A 317 -13.52 6.41 -9.67
N ALA A 318 -13.81 5.88 -10.86
CA ALA A 318 -15.05 6.16 -11.58
C ALA A 318 -16.31 5.63 -10.87
N VAL A 319 -16.18 4.61 -10.03
CA VAL A 319 -17.29 4.05 -9.22
C VAL A 319 -17.31 4.59 -7.78
N GLY A 320 -16.59 5.69 -7.53
CA GLY A 320 -16.63 6.39 -6.22
C GLY A 320 -15.79 5.74 -5.12
N SER A 321 -14.85 4.84 -5.47
CA SER A 321 -13.93 4.24 -4.52
C SER A 321 -12.48 4.58 -4.85
N MET A 322 -11.51 3.94 -4.20
CA MET A 322 -10.08 4.13 -4.42
C MET A 322 -9.38 2.77 -4.53
N LEU A 323 -8.49 2.61 -5.51
CA LEU A 323 -7.68 1.39 -5.63
C LEU A 323 -6.79 1.16 -4.40
N GLY A 324 -6.38 2.22 -3.74
CA GLY A 324 -5.62 2.18 -2.50
C GLY A 324 -4.38 1.29 -2.59
N THR A 325 -4.21 0.44 -1.59
CA THR A 325 -3.09 -0.51 -1.51
C THR A 325 -3.34 -1.82 -2.25
N LYS A 326 -4.45 -1.97 -2.95
CA LYS A 326 -4.90 -3.21 -3.62
C LYS A 326 -5.13 -4.37 -2.65
N ALA A 327 -5.55 -4.05 -1.43
CA ALA A 327 -6.01 -5.02 -0.45
C ALA A 327 -7.48 -5.36 -0.70
N LEU A 328 -7.68 -6.47 -1.38
CA LEU A 328 -9.01 -6.96 -1.76
C LEU A 328 -9.53 -7.87 -0.65
N GLU A 329 -10.24 -7.29 0.32
CA GLU A 329 -10.88 -8.06 1.39
C GLU A 329 -12.26 -8.51 0.90
N ILE A 330 -12.48 -9.81 0.85
CA ILE A 330 -13.68 -10.45 0.31
C ILE A 330 -14.60 -10.88 1.47
N PHE A 331 -15.84 -10.40 1.44
CA PHE A 331 -16.85 -10.71 2.46
C PHE A 331 -18.08 -11.33 1.82
N ASP A 332 -18.51 -12.47 2.34
CA ASP A 332 -19.71 -13.16 1.90
C ASP A 332 -20.96 -12.75 2.68
N GLU A 333 -22.10 -13.32 2.32
CA GLU A 333 -23.43 -12.98 2.86
C GLU A 333 -23.59 -13.24 4.36
N THR A 334 -22.71 -14.05 4.97
CA THR A 334 -22.76 -14.32 6.42
C THR A 334 -22.14 -13.17 7.24
N THR A 335 -21.40 -12.28 6.58
CA THR A 335 -20.74 -11.17 7.27
C THR A 335 -21.71 -10.03 7.58
N CYS A 336 -21.77 -9.64 8.83
CA CYS A 336 -22.42 -8.41 9.25
C CYS A 336 -21.58 -7.20 8.85
N VAL A 337 -22.12 -6.33 7.98
CA VAL A 337 -21.38 -5.12 7.54
C VAL A 337 -21.19 -4.13 8.69
N VAL A 338 -22.16 -3.98 9.59
CA VAL A 338 -22.07 -3.09 10.75
C VAL A 338 -20.91 -3.49 11.65
N ARG A 339 -20.75 -4.79 11.90
CA ARG A 339 -19.64 -5.34 12.71
C ARG A 339 -18.29 -5.16 12.02
N ALA A 340 -18.21 -5.40 10.71
CA ALA A 340 -16.97 -5.21 9.95
C ALA A 340 -16.51 -3.76 10.04
N VAL A 341 -17.39 -2.80 9.71
CA VAL A 341 -17.07 -1.37 9.74
C VAL A 341 -16.79 -0.88 11.16
N ARG A 342 -17.47 -1.42 12.17
CA ARG A 342 -17.14 -1.15 13.58
C ARG A 342 -15.70 -1.52 13.90
N ARG A 343 -15.22 -2.71 13.45
CA ARG A 343 -13.83 -3.14 13.69
C ARG A 343 -12.82 -2.18 13.07
N TRP A 344 -13.09 -1.72 11.85
CA TRP A 344 -12.25 -0.72 11.19
C TRP A 344 -12.32 0.64 11.91
N THR A 345 -13.50 1.06 12.36
CA THR A 345 -13.65 2.32 13.14
C THR A 345 -12.87 2.25 14.46
N GLU A 346 -12.89 1.11 15.17
CA GLU A 346 -12.10 0.89 16.37
C GLU A 346 -10.59 0.99 16.09
N PHE A 347 -10.14 0.44 14.96
CA PHE A 347 -8.76 0.56 14.47
C PHE A 347 -8.39 2.03 14.22
N TYR A 348 -9.16 2.78 13.43
CA TYR A 348 -8.84 4.19 13.13
C TYR A 348 -8.88 5.08 14.35
N LYS A 349 -9.78 4.82 15.28
CA LYS A 349 -9.80 5.51 16.58
C LYS A 349 -8.51 5.26 17.36
N HIS A 350 -8.03 4.03 17.39
CA HIS A 350 -6.79 3.65 18.07
C HIS A 350 -5.57 4.30 17.39
N GLU A 351 -5.54 4.31 16.05
CA GLU A 351 -4.41 4.77 15.25
C GLU A 351 -4.41 6.28 14.96
N SER A 352 -5.45 7.00 15.35
CA SER A 352 -5.47 8.46 15.26
C SER A 352 -4.32 9.07 16.05
N CYS A 353 -3.48 9.88 15.39
CA CYS A 353 -2.37 10.57 16.07
C CYS A 353 -2.82 11.67 17.05
N GLY A 354 -4.12 12.00 17.08
CA GLY A 354 -4.72 13.00 17.95
C GLY A 354 -4.45 14.46 17.55
N LYS A 355 -3.79 14.72 16.42
CA LYS A 355 -3.40 16.09 16.04
C LYS A 355 -4.58 17.00 15.72
N CYS A 356 -5.59 16.51 14.98
CA CYS A 356 -6.72 17.33 14.56
C CYS A 356 -8.06 16.85 15.13
N THR A 357 -8.92 17.80 15.47
CA THR A 357 -10.21 17.54 16.13
C THR A 357 -11.14 16.64 15.30
N PRO A 358 -11.33 16.82 13.98
CA PRO A 358 -12.26 15.99 13.21
C PRO A 358 -11.95 14.51 13.32
N CYS A 359 -10.69 14.12 13.15
CA CYS A 359 -10.25 12.73 13.25
C CYS A 359 -10.29 12.24 14.70
N ARG A 360 -9.67 12.96 15.66
CA ARG A 360 -9.55 12.53 17.06
C ARG A 360 -10.90 12.29 17.72
N GLU A 361 -11.80 13.27 17.62
CA GLU A 361 -13.12 13.21 18.26
C GLU A 361 -14.12 12.45 17.41
N GLY A 362 -14.10 12.64 16.08
CA GLY A 362 -15.04 11.98 15.18
C GLY A 362 -14.91 10.46 15.19
N THR A 363 -13.71 9.90 15.10
CA THR A 363 -13.51 8.44 15.18
C THR A 363 -13.93 7.87 16.54
N PHE A 364 -13.74 8.63 17.63
CA PHE A 364 -14.25 8.25 18.95
C PHE A 364 -15.78 8.17 18.97
N TRP A 365 -16.45 9.19 18.43
CA TRP A 365 -17.93 9.24 18.41
C TRP A 365 -18.51 8.15 17.51
N LEU A 366 -17.92 7.90 16.35
CA LEU A 366 -18.31 6.80 15.48
C LEU A 366 -18.23 5.45 16.22
N ASP A 367 -17.13 5.16 16.92
CA ASP A 367 -16.95 3.93 17.69
C ASP A 367 -18.02 3.79 18.81
N GLN A 368 -18.40 4.90 19.49
CA GLN A 368 -19.44 4.86 20.49
C GLN A 368 -20.82 4.53 19.90
N ILE A 369 -21.15 5.06 18.73
CA ILE A 369 -22.41 4.77 18.05
C ILE A 369 -22.43 3.31 17.59
N TYR A 370 -21.37 2.81 16.98
CA TYR A 370 -21.29 1.41 16.57
C TYR A 370 -21.44 0.44 17.76
N LYS A 371 -20.87 0.77 18.91
CA LYS A 371 -21.06 -0.02 20.14
C LYS A 371 -22.52 -0.06 20.59
N ARG A 372 -23.26 1.05 20.46
CA ARG A 372 -24.68 1.07 20.77
C ARG A 372 -25.50 0.19 19.81
N LEU A 373 -25.23 0.28 18.51
CA LEU A 373 -25.88 -0.55 17.50
C LEU A 373 -25.65 -2.06 17.76
N GLU A 374 -24.41 -2.47 17.98
CA GLU A 374 -24.05 -3.87 18.26
C GLU A 374 -24.66 -4.43 19.55
N THR A 375 -24.88 -3.58 20.56
CA THR A 375 -25.39 -4.00 21.89
C THR A 375 -26.88 -3.75 22.08
N GLY A 376 -27.63 -3.45 21.01
CA GLY A 376 -29.07 -3.24 21.05
C GLY A 376 -29.53 -1.95 21.74
N LYS A 377 -28.62 -0.96 21.85
CA LYS A 377 -28.90 0.36 22.43
C LYS A 377 -28.89 1.45 21.36
N GLY A 378 -28.76 1.07 20.10
CA GLY A 378 -28.78 1.98 18.97
C GLY A 378 -30.19 2.47 18.64
N THR A 379 -30.29 3.59 17.98
CA THR A 379 -31.54 4.19 17.48
C THR A 379 -31.41 4.48 15.98
N LEU A 380 -32.54 4.72 15.30
CA LEU A 380 -32.51 5.14 13.88
C LEU A 380 -31.78 6.47 13.71
N GLU A 381 -31.89 7.39 14.67
CA GLU A 381 -31.14 8.65 14.69
C GLU A 381 -29.62 8.42 14.78
N ASP A 382 -29.16 7.35 15.43
CA ASP A 382 -27.76 6.99 15.48
C ASP A 382 -27.17 6.65 14.11
N ILE A 383 -27.98 6.04 13.21
CA ILE A 383 -27.55 5.77 11.83
C ILE A 383 -27.31 7.07 11.07
N ASP A 384 -28.21 8.05 11.21
CA ASP A 384 -28.06 9.35 10.56
C ASP A 384 -26.85 10.12 11.14
N LYS A 385 -26.63 10.05 12.46
CA LYS A 385 -25.46 10.63 13.13
C LYS A 385 -24.13 10.04 12.65
N LEU A 386 -24.07 8.75 12.29
CA LEU A 386 -22.86 8.19 11.67
C LEU A 386 -22.51 8.93 10.37
N SER A 387 -23.50 9.23 9.54
CA SER A 387 -23.30 10.00 8.30
C SER A 387 -22.89 11.43 8.60
N ASP A 388 -23.58 12.13 9.50
CA ASP A 388 -23.29 13.53 9.87
C ASP A 388 -21.87 13.69 10.44
N ILE A 389 -21.44 12.78 11.32
CA ILE A 389 -20.09 12.78 11.88
C ILE A 389 -19.06 12.52 10.76
N SER A 390 -19.30 11.54 9.88
CA SER A 390 -18.42 11.25 8.76
C SER A 390 -18.26 12.44 7.83
N ASP A 391 -19.32 13.20 7.53
CA ASP A 391 -19.29 14.44 6.75
C ASP A 391 -18.45 15.52 7.42
N THR A 392 -18.33 15.51 8.75
CA THR A 392 -17.46 16.46 9.47
C THR A 392 -15.99 16.03 9.48
N ILE A 393 -15.68 14.80 9.10
CA ILE A 393 -14.34 14.24 9.02
C ILE A 393 -13.78 14.32 7.59
N LEU A 394 -14.59 13.92 6.59
CA LEU A 394 -14.21 13.85 5.18
C LEU A 394 -13.76 15.21 4.64
N GLY A 395 -12.54 15.26 4.12
CA GLY A 395 -11.94 16.46 3.56
C GLY A 395 -11.65 17.58 4.57
N LYS A 396 -11.89 17.35 5.87
CA LYS A 396 -11.70 18.34 6.95
C LYS A 396 -10.66 17.94 7.97
N SER A 397 -10.11 16.73 7.83
CA SER A 397 -9.00 16.24 8.64
C SER A 397 -7.66 16.74 8.09
N PHE A 398 -6.65 16.79 8.97
CA PHE A 398 -5.31 17.26 8.60
C PHE A 398 -4.60 16.32 7.61
N CYS A 399 -4.92 15.04 7.63
CA CYS A 399 -4.39 14.02 6.72
C CYS A 399 -5.47 13.01 6.33
N ALA A 400 -5.16 12.16 5.34
CA ALA A 400 -6.10 11.19 4.78
C ALA A 400 -6.55 10.08 5.75
N LEU A 401 -5.97 9.95 6.96
CA LEU A 401 -6.46 8.98 7.95
C LEU A 401 -7.93 9.24 8.31
N GLY A 402 -8.32 10.51 8.43
CA GLY A 402 -9.72 10.85 8.70
C GLY A 402 -10.65 10.43 7.56
N ASP A 403 -10.26 10.69 6.32
CA ASP A 403 -11.02 10.27 5.14
C ASP A 403 -11.13 8.74 5.07
N GLY A 404 -10.04 8.03 5.35
CA GLY A 404 -10.01 6.57 5.42
C GLY A 404 -10.92 6.01 6.52
N ALA A 405 -11.04 6.70 7.65
CA ALA A 405 -11.94 6.28 8.73
C ALA A 405 -13.43 6.49 8.40
N ALA A 406 -13.76 7.55 7.67
CA ALA A 406 -15.14 7.91 7.35
C ALA A 406 -15.69 7.20 6.09
N SER A 407 -14.83 6.92 5.11
CA SER A 407 -15.22 6.34 3.82
C SER A 407 -15.96 4.99 3.94
N PRO A 408 -15.51 3.99 4.71
CA PRO A 408 -16.23 2.74 4.88
C PRO A 408 -17.56 2.93 5.63
N VAL A 409 -17.65 3.89 6.55
CA VAL A 409 -18.92 4.22 7.23
C VAL A 409 -19.95 4.70 6.23
N MET A 410 -19.60 5.69 5.42
CA MET A 410 -20.53 6.27 4.44
C MET A 410 -20.98 5.25 3.39
N SER A 411 -20.04 4.52 2.80
CA SER A 411 -20.37 3.53 1.77
C SER A 411 -21.15 2.34 2.30
N SER A 412 -20.90 1.89 3.54
CA SER A 412 -21.67 0.82 4.15
C SER A 412 -23.11 1.22 4.43
N ILE A 413 -23.37 2.44 4.88
CA ILE A 413 -24.73 2.95 5.06
C ILE A 413 -25.41 3.11 3.69
N GLN A 414 -24.69 3.56 2.67
CA GLN A 414 -25.23 3.73 1.32
C GLN A 414 -25.72 2.39 0.74
N HIS A 415 -24.94 1.31 0.90
CA HIS A 415 -25.24 0.01 0.28
C HIS A 415 -26.06 -0.93 1.18
N PHE A 416 -26.01 -0.76 2.50
CA PHE A 416 -26.52 -1.74 3.46
C PHE A 416 -27.31 -1.09 4.61
N ARG A 417 -27.98 0.05 4.37
CA ARG A 417 -28.77 0.76 5.41
C ARG A 417 -29.75 -0.16 6.14
N ASP A 418 -30.35 -1.13 5.43
CA ASP A 418 -31.31 -2.05 6.02
C ASP A 418 -30.69 -2.95 7.10
N GLU A 419 -29.40 -3.28 7.01
CA GLU A 419 -28.73 -4.03 8.07
C GLU A 419 -28.53 -3.18 9.33
N TYR A 420 -28.30 -1.89 9.19
CA TYR A 420 -28.25 -0.96 10.32
C TYR A 420 -29.62 -0.85 11.00
N VAL A 421 -30.68 -0.73 10.21
CA VAL A 421 -32.06 -0.71 10.73
C VAL A 421 -32.37 -2.04 11.46
N ALA A 422 -32.00 -3.17 10.91
CA ALA A 422 -32.18 -4.49 11.54
C ALA A 422 -31.48 -4.60 12.90
N HIS A 423 -30.32 -3.98 13.09
CA HIS A 423 -29.67 -3.92 14.41
C HIS A 423 -30.46 -3.12 15.44
N VAL A 424 -31.12 -2.06 15.01
CA VAL A 424 -31.99 -1.23 15.89
C VAL A 424 -33.26 -1.97 16.24
N GLU A 425 -33.96 -2.52 15.24
CA GLU A 425 -35.25 -3.20 15.42
C GLU A 425 -35.11 -4.54 16.13
N GLY A 426 -34.02 -5.28 15.85
CA GLY A 426 -33.74 -6.58 16.50
C GLY A 426 -33.13 -6.48 17.89
N GLY A 427 -32.79 -5.26 18.36
CA GLY A 427 -32.16 -5.07 19.66
C GLY A 427 -30.73 -5.64 19.72
N GLY A 428 -29.97 -5.54 18.62
CA GLY A 428 -28.58 -5.97 18.48
C GLY A 428 -28.29 -6.63 17.13
N CYS A 429 -27.10 -7.16 16.96
CA CYS A 429 -26.69 -7.78 15.70
C CYS A 429 -27.53 -9.01 15.36
N PRO A 430 -28.19 -9.07 14.19
CA PRO A 430 -28.98 -10.23 13.77
C PRO A 430 -28.13 -11.37 13.18
N PHE A 431 -26.82 -11.17 12.95
CA PHE A 431 -25.92 -12.15 12.36
C PHE A 431 -25.22 -13.00 13.42
N ASP A 432 -25.12 -14.30 13.19
CA ASP A 432 -24.26 -15.17 14.00
C ASP A 432 -22.78 -14.91 13.63
N PRO A 433 -21.95 -14.45 14.58
CA PRO A 433 -20.54 -14.23 14.31
C PRO A 433 -19.77 -15.50 13.93
N GLN A 434 -20.26 -16.69 14.32
CA GLN A 434 -19.58 -17.95 14.02
C GLN A 434 -19.71 -18.34 12.53
N GLU A 435 -20.83 -18.02 11.88
CA GLU A 435 -21.03 -18.30 10.47
C GLU A 435 -20.06 -17.55 9.55
N SER A 436 -19.61 -16.36 9.96
CA SER A 436 -18.62 -15.54 9.23
C SER A 436 -17.18 -15.84 9.61
N MET A 437 -16.92 -16.75 10.54
CA MET A 437 -15.55 -17.15 10.86
C MET A 437 -14.98 -18.02 9.72
N LEU A 438 -13.74 -17.72 9.33
CA LEU A 438 -12.97 -18.62 8.48
C LEU A 438 -12.62 -19.86 9.32
N ASP A 439 -12.89 -21.05 8.80
CA ASP A 439 -12.37 -22.26 9.39
C ASP A 439 -10.87 -22.10 9.55
N GLY A 440 -10.39 -22.14 10.78
CA GLY A 440 -8.96 -22.07 11.05
C GLY A 440 -8.29 -23.23 10.32
N GLY A 441 -7.79 -22.95 9.13
CA GLY A 441 -7.07 -23.94 8.37
C GLY A 441 -6.00 -24.52 9.28
N SER A 442 -6.04 -25.81 9.48
CA SER A 442 -4.94 -26.56 10.10
C SER A 442 -3.68 -26.21 9.29
N ALA A 443 -2.86 -25.33 9.86
CA ALA A 443 -1.56 -24.92 9.33
C ALA A 443 -0.60 -26.12 9.36
#